data_1864d7ceccc9b151c51ac741960068b7
#
_entry.id   1864d7ceccc9b151c51ac741960068b7
#
_cell.length_a   1.000
_cell.length_b   1.000
_cell.length_c   1.000
_cell.angle_alpha   90.00
_cell.angle_beta   90.00
_cell.angle_gamma   90.00
#
_symmetry.space_group_name_H-M   'P 1'
#
loop_
_entity.id
_entity.type
_entity.pdbx_description
1 polymer ?
#
loop_
_entity_poly.entity_id
_entity_poly.type
_entity_poly.pdbx_seq_one_letter_code
_entity_poly.pdbx_strand_id
1 'polypeptide(L)'
;MNKDKLLAVENLQTSFFTDAGEVRAVDGVSFDLYRGETLGIVGESGSGKSVTALSLMRLIPSPGHILGGTVKYFPEAGDGVNLRELPRVDMRRYRGNELAMIFQEPMSSLNPVFRCGDQVTEGMRHHLKFSKSKARERALQLFEEVQLPDPGRIYQAYPHQLSGGQKQRVMIAMAMSCNPGILIADEPTTALDVTVQKAILELMAKVKTEHGSSVLFITHDLGVISEIADRI
;
A
#
# COMPACT_ATOMS: atom_id res chain seq x y z
N MET A 1 -19.04 8.88 -18.26
CA MET A 1 -18.48 9.73 -17.20
C MET A 1 -16.98 9.72 -17.36
N ASN A 2 -16.35 10.87 -17.54
CA ASN A 2 -14.88 10.94 -17.59
C ASN A 2 -14.38 10.71 -16.17
N LYS A 3 -13.90 9.49 -15.87
CA LYS A 3 -13.36 9.18 -14.55
C LYS A 3 -12.11 10.03 -14.33
N ASP A 4 -12.03 10.69 -13.19
CA ASP A 4 -10.91 11.55 -12.83
C ASP A 4 -9.67 10.69 -12.55
N LYS A 5 -8.65 10.83 -13.39
CA LYS A 5 -7.42 10.03 -13.31
C LYS A 5 -6.59 10.48 -12.11
N LEU A 6 -6.18 9.51 -11.28
CA LEU A 6 -5.37 9.74 -10.09
C LEU A 6 -3.90 9.30 -10.28
N LEU A 7 -3.69 8.20 -11.01
CA LEU A 7 -2.35 7.72 -11.36
C LEU A 7 -2.34 7.29 -12.84
N ALA A 8 -1.30 7.68 -13.57
CA ALA A 8 -1.00 7.17 -14.89
C ALA A 8 0.39 6.54 -14.91
N VAL A 9 0.47 5.29 -15.30
CA VAL A 9 1.71 4.56 -15.51
C VAL A 9 1.85 4.28 -17.00
N GLU A 10 2.96 4.70 -17.60
CA GLU A 10 3.21 4.54 -19.02
C GLU A 10 4.58 3.91 -19.23
N ASN A 11 4.59 2.80 -19.97
CA ASN A 11 5.80 2.09 -20.40
C ASN A 11 6.82 1.84 -19.27
N LEU A 12 6.34 1.46 -18.07
CA LEU A 12 7.19 1.22 -16.91
C LEU A 12 8.11 0.02 -17.16
N GLN A 13 9.42 0.21 -16.94
CA GLN A 13 10.45 -0.81 -17.11
C GLN A 13 11.31 -0.90 -15.87
N THR A 14 11.49 -2.13 -15.35
CA THR A 14 12.34 -2.41 -14.19
C THR A 14 13.10 -3.70 -14.39
N SER A 15 14.42 -3.66 -14.26
CA SER A 15 15.31 -4.81 -14.42
C SER A 15 16.23 -4.98 -13.22
N PHE A 16 16.64 -6.22 -12.98
CA PHE A 16 17.66 -6.59 -12.01
C PHE A 16 18.92 -7.05 -12.75
N PHE A 17 20.06 -6.49 -12.37
CA PHE A 17 21.37 -6.82 -12.96
C PHE A 17 22.14 -7.75 -12.02
N THR A 18 22.07 -9.03 -12.33
CA THR A 18 22.75 -10.09 -11.55
C THR A 18 24.02 -10.56 -12.25
N ASP A 19 24.84 -11.35 -11.57
CA ASP A 19 26.04 -11.98 -12.18
C ASP A 19 25.65 -12.89 -13.36
N ALA A 20 24.45 -13.41 -13.39
CA ALA A 20 23.92 -14.24 -14.50
C ALA A 20 23.34 -13.41 -15.67
N GLY A 21 23.30 -12.08 -15.55
CA GLY A 21 22.78 -11.17 -16.57
C GLY A 21 21.59 -10.33 -16.12
N GLU A 22 20.95 -9.67 -17.09
CA GLU A 22 19.76 -8.84 -16.89
C GLU A 22 18.50 -9.69 -16.79
N VAL A 23 17.72 -9.47 -15.73
CA VAL A 23 16.35 -10.03 -15.56
C VAL A 23 15.36 -8.89 -15.65
N ARG A 24 14.58 -8.83 -16.73
CA ARG A 24 13.50 -7.85 -16.92
C ARG A 24 12.27 -8.28 -16.15
N ALA A 25 12.08 -7.68 -14.98
CA ALA A 25 10.95 -7.99 -14.10
C ALA A 25 9.66 -7.23 -14.48
N VAL A 26 9.79 -6.03 -15.02
CA VAL A 26 8.69 -5.24 -15.59
C VAL A 26 9.14 -4.74 -16.96
N ASP A 27 8.39 -5.04 -18.01
CA ASP A 27 8.75 -4.71 -19.38
C ASP A 27 7.60 -4.00 -20.11
N GLY A 28 7.59 -2.68 -20.04
CA GLY A 28 6.66 -1.82 -20.79
C GLY A 28 5.22 -1.80 -20.25
N VAL A 29 5.02 -1.95 -18.94
CA VAL A 29 3.68 -1.96 -18.33
C VAL A 29 3.05 -0.57 -18.32
N SER A 30 1.78 -0.49 -18.76
CA SER A 30 1.00 0.75 -18.78
C SER A 30 -0.40 0.53 -18.24
N PHE A 31 -0.87 1.41 -17.34
CA PHE A 31 -2.23 1.41 -16.81
C PHE A 31 -2.56 2.75 -16.14
N ASP A 32 -3.85 3.01 -15.97
CA ASP A 32 -4.39 4.14 -15.23
C ASP A 32 -5.13 3.66 -13.98
N LEU A 33 -5.07 4.42 -12.89
CA LEU A 33 -5.93 4.29 -11.72
C LEU A 33 -6.76 5.56 -11.57
N TYR A 34 -8.07 5.40 -11.40
CA TYR A 34 -9.01 6.50 -11.25
C TYR A 34 -9.41 6.71 -9.78
N ARG A 35 -9.90 7.91 -9.45
CA ARG A 35 -10.32 8.24 -8.07
C ARG A 35 -11.46 7.33 -7.61
N GLY A 36 -11.33 6.82 -6.38
CA GLY A 36 -12.26 5.90 -5.76
C GLY A 36 -12.32 4.51 -6.40
N GLU A 37 -11.48 4.22 -7.42
CA GLU A 37 -11.42 2.93 -8.08
C GLU A 37 -10.60 1.91 -7.28
N THR A 38 -10.99 0.63 -7.36
CA THR A 38 -10.11 -0.49 -7.08
C THR A 38 -9.69 -1.12 -8.40
N LEU A 39 -8.41 -0.94 -8.77
CA LEU A 39 -7.80 -1.61 -9.92
C LEU A 39 -7.12 -2.88 -9.46
N GLY A 40 -7.51 -4.01 -10.05
CA GLY A 40 -6.89 -5.30 -9.84
C GLY A 40 -5.69 -5.54 -10.77
N ILE A 41 -4.58 -6.00 -10.21
CA ILE A 41 -3.46 -6.56 -10.99
C ILE A 41 -3.35 -8.04 -10.63
N VAL A 42 -3.56 -8.90 -11.61
CA VAL A 42 -3.58 -10.35 -11.43
C VAL A 42 -2.52 -11.01 -12.32
N GLY A 43 -1.99 -12.13 -11.86
CA GLY A 43 -1.03 -12.91 -12.63
C GLY A 43 -0.32 -13.95 -11.76
N GLU A 44 0.42 -14.85 -12.37
CA GLU A 44 1.17 -15.92 -11.70
C GLU A 44 2.28 -15.35 -10.79
N SER A 45 2.76 -16.17 -9.84
CA SER A 45 3.95 -15.82 -9.05
C SER A 45 5.15 -15.58 -9.97
N GLY A 46 5.91 -14.53 -9.69
CA GLY A 46 7.07 -14.15 -10.53
C GLY A 46 6.73 -13.31 -11.76
N SER A 47 5.46 -12.98 -12.05
CA SER A 47 5.07 -12.18 -13.23
C SER A 47 5.38 -10.67 -13.10
N GLY A 48 6.06 -10.22 -12.07
CA GLY A 48 6.47 -8.82 -11.90
C GLY A 48 5.48 -7.90 -11.15
N LYS A 49 4.36 -8.44 -10.61
CA LYS A 49 3.33 -7.64 -9.91
C LYS A 49 3.89 -6.84 -8.74
N SER A 50 4.55 -7.52 -7.80
CA SER A 50 5.17 -6.86 -6.62
C SER A 50 6.29 -5.91 -7.04
N VAL A 51 7.05 -6.25 -8.08
CA VAL A 51 8.07 -5.36 -8.63
C VAL A 51 7.44 -4.10 -9.22
N THR A 52 6.29 -4.23 -9.88
CA THR A 52 5.50 -3.07 -10.36
C THR A 52 5.11 -2.17 -9.18
N ALA A 53 4.52 -2.72 -8.11
CA ALA A 53 4.15 -1.96 -6.91
C ALA A 53 5.35 -1.26 -6.26
N LEU A 54 6.47 -1.97 -6.08
CA LEU A 54 7.70 -1.41 -5.54
C LEU A 54 8.30 -0.33 -6.46
N SER A 55 8.13 -0.46 -7.78
CA SER A 55 8.58 0.56 -8.76
C SER A 55 7.78 1.85 -8.61
N LEU A 56 6.45 1.78 -8.43
CA LEU A 56 5.61 2.96 -8.16
C LEU A 56 6.07 3.71 -6.90
N MET A 57 6.43 2.94 -5.87
CA MET A 57 6.93 3.47 -4.60
C MET A 57 8.43 3.82 -4.66
N ARG A 58 9.15 3.49 -5.75
CA ARG A 58 10.61 3.61 -5.88
C ARG A 58 11.36 2.93 -4.72
N LEU A 59 10.90 1.72 -4.37
CA LEU A 59 11.45 0.88 -3.30
C LEU A 59 12.14 -0.39 -3.84
N ILE A 60 12.54 -0.37 -5.10
CA ILE A 60 13.28 -1.48 -5.72
C ILE A 60 14.61 -1.67 -5.01
N PRO A 61 14.87 -2.87 -4.45
CA PRO A 61 16.15 -3.17 -3.81
C PRO A 61 17.28 -3.37 -4.85
N SER A 62 18.53 -3.12 -4.45
CA SER A 62 19.68 -3.50 -5.24
C SER A 62 19.71 -5.03 -5.47
N PRO A 63 20.09 -5.51 -6.66
CA PRO A 63 20.65 -4.80 -7.83
C PRO A 63 19.61 -4.34 -8.87
N GLY A 64 18.36 -4.03 -8.46
CA GLY A 64 17.28 -3.61 -9.35
C GLY A 64 17.28 -2.12 -9.65
N HIS A 65 16.86 -1.77 -10.88
CA HIS A 65 16.77 -0.41 -11.37
C HIS A 65 15.52 -0.18 -12.19
N ILE A 66 14.85 0.97 -11.98
CA ILE A 66 13.76 1.44 -12.85
C ILE A 66 14.42 2.11 -14.06
N LEU A 67 14.33 1.48 -15.23
CA LEU A 67 15.03 1.89 -16.44
C LEU A 67 14.26 2.91 -17.26
N GLY A 68 12.93 2.77 -17.35
CA GLY A 68 12.10 3.58 -18.25
C GLY A 68 10.68 3.79 -17.76
N GLY A 69 9.92 4.52 -18.55
CA GLY A 69 8.52 4.85 -18.34
C GLY A 69 8.28 6.09 -17.49
N THR A 70 7.01 6.43 -17.32
CA THR A 70 6.55 7.52 -16.43
C THR A 70 5.58 7.00 -15.39
N VAL A 71 5.56 7.63 -14.22
CA VAL A 71 4.61 7.38 -13.15
C VAL A 71 4.07 8.73 -12.70
N LYS A 72 2.95 9.16 -13.29
CA LYS A 72 2.34 10.46 -13.00
C LYS A 72 1.23 10.34 -11.98
N TYR A 73 1.35 11.03 -10.87
CA TYR A 73 0.35 11.15 -9.82
C TYR A 73 -0.36 12.50 -9.91
N PHE A 74 -1.68 12.51 -9.82
CA PHE A 74 -2.54 13.68 -9.96
C PHE A 74 -3.29 13.93 -8.64
N PRO A 75 -2.69 14.62 -7.64
CA PRO A 75 -3.37 14.91 -6.36
C PRO A 75 -4.60 15.78 -6.57
N GLU A 76 -4.54 16.70 -7.50
CA GLU A 76 -5.61 17.61 -7.93
C GLU A 76 -5.68 17.67 -9.47
N ALA A 77 -6.65 18.39 -10.02
CA ALA A 77 -6.70 18.64 -11.46
C ALA A 77 -5.48 19.46 -11.92
N GLY A 78 -4.76 18.97 -12.94
CA GLY A 78 -3.55 19.62 -13.49
C GLY A 78 -2.61 18.62 -14.17
N ASP A 79 -1.38 19.06 -14.42
CA ASP A 79 -0.39 18.28 -15.21
C ASP A 79 0.16 17.04 -14.47
N GLY A 80 -0.15 16.90 -13.18
CA GLY A 80 0.35 15.81 -12.34
C GLY A 80 1.86 15.90 -12.04
N VAL A 81 2.32 15.01 -11.19
CA VAL A 81 3.72 14.94 -10.76
C VAL A 81 4.32 13.60 -11.19
N ASN A 82 5.41 13.62 -11.98
CA ASN A 82 6.13 12.39 -12.31
C ASN A 82 6.96 11.92 -11.12
N LEU A 83 6.41 10.93 -10.38
CA LEU A 83 7.04 10.39 -9.18
C LEU A 83 8.42 9.77 -9.45
N ARG A 84 8.63 9.23 -10.67
CA ARG A 84 9.92 8.60 -11.03
C ARG A 84 11.07 9.62 -11.07
N GLU A 85 10.77 10.85 -11.49
CA GLU A 85 11.78 11.90 -11.70
C GLU A 85 12.04 12.75 -10.45
N LEU A 86 11.20 12.64 -9.43
CA LEU A 86 11.39 13.39 -8.19
C LEU A 86 12.74 13.09 -7.55
N PRO A 87 13.39 14.10 -6.94
CA PRO A 87 14.49 13.87 -6.02
C PRO A 87 14.09 12.91 -4.89
N ARG A 88 15.03 12.10 -4.39
CA ARG A 88 14.74 11.14 -3.29
C ARG A 88 14.12 11.78 -2.05
N VAL A 89 14.51 13.00 -1.75
CA VAL A 89 14.01 13.77 -0.60
C VAL A 89 12.53 14.11 -0.80
N ASP A 90 12.15 14.52 -2.02
CA ASP A 90 10.77 14.91 -2.33
C ASP A 90 9.84 13.69 -2.39
N MET A 91 10.32 12.54 -2.87
CA MET A 91 9.54 11.30 -2.85
C MET A 91 9.11 10.88 -1.43
N ARG A 92 9.83 11.27 -0.38
CA ARG A 92 9.44 11.01 1.02
C ARG A 92 8.13 11.69 1.41
N ARG A 93 7.76 12.80 0.76
CA ARG A 93 6.49 13.51 1.02
C ARG A 93 5.28 12.73 0.52
N TYR A 94 5.49 11.89 -0.50
CA TYR A 94 4.42 11.07 -1.08
C TYR A 94 4.28 9.74 -0.37
N ARG A 95 5.39 9.08 -0.02
CA ARG A 95 5.37 7.78 0.67
C ARG A 95 4.80 7.90 2.07
N GLY A 96 3.78 7.07 2.37
CA GLY A 96 3.09 7.06 3.65
C GLY A 96 2.12 8.22 3.87
N ASN A 97 2.07 9.19 2.96
CA ASN A 97 1.12 10.31 2.99
C ASN A 97 0.12 10.22 1.84
N GLU A 98 0.57 10.40 0.61
CA GLU A 98 -0.27 10.33 -0.60
C GLU A 98 -0.41 8.91 -1.14
N LEU A 99 0.68 8.15 -1.09
CA LEU A 99 0.76 6.75 -1.48
C LEU A 99 1.17 5.91 -0.28
N ALA A 100 0.34 4.95 0.09
CA ALA A 100 0.67 3.95 1.11
C ALA A 100 0.72 2.55 0.50
N MET A 101 1.45 1.64 1.15
CA MET A 101 1.58 0.26 0.69
C MET A 101 1.42 -0.73 1.84
N ILE A 102 0.62 -1.76 1.58
CA ILE A 102 0.56 -2.99 2.38
C ILE A 102 1.41 -4.02 1.65
N PHE A 103 2.46 -4.50 2.31
CA PHE A 103 3.39 -5.48 1.75
C PHE A 103 2.89 -6.91 1.93
N GLN A 104 3.36 -7.81 1.08
CA GLN A 104 2.94 -9.22 1.02
C GLN A 104 3.12 -9.97 2.35
N GLU A 105 4.16 -9.65 3.13
CA GLU A 105 4.45 -10.34 4.39
C GLU A 105 4.16 -9.48 5.63
N PRO A 106 3.07 -9.73 6.37
CA PRO A 106 2.77 -9.00 7.61
C PRO A 106 3.85 -9.15 8.67
N MET A 107 4.55 -10.30 8.66
CA MET A 107 5.54 -10.64 9.69
C MET A 107 6.80 -9.80 9.60
N SER A 108 7.19 -9.39 8.38
CA SER A 108 8.40 -8.59 8.13
C SER A 108 8.13 -7.07 8.09
N SER A 109 6.87 -6.67 7.94
CA SER A 109 6.49 -5.26 7.75
C SER A 109 6.38 -4.48 9.06
N LEU A 110 6.03 -5.14 10.17
CA LEU A 110 6.03 -4.53 11.51
C LEU A 110 7.37 -4.76 12.19
N ASN A 111 8.01 -3.69 12.64
CA ASN A 111 9.26 -3.79 13.39
C ASN A 111 8.99 -4.43 14.77
N PRO A 112 9.59 -5.60 15.08
CA PRO A 112 9.28 -6.36 16.29
C PRO A 112 9.70 -5.69 17.60
N VAL A 113 10.60 -4.71 17.56
CA VAL A 113 11.12 -4.02 18.75
C VAL A 113 10.38 -2.74 19.10
N PHE A 114 9.41 -2.32 18.26
CA PHE A 114 8.55 -1.17 18.55
C PHE A 114 7.10 -1.60 18.80
N ARG A 115 6.41 -0.84 19.65
CA ARG A 115 4.97 -1.06 19.90
C ARG A 115 4.15 -0.74 18.65
N CYS A 116 3.05 -1.45 18.47
CA CYS A 116 2.18 -1.27 17.31
C CYS A 116 1.64 0.17 17.20
N GLY A 117 1.24 0.76 18.32
CA GLY A 117 0.76 2.15 18.34
C GLY A 117 1.82 3.17 17.96
N ASP A 118 3.07 2.96 18.39
CA ASP A 118 4.16 3.87 18.03
C ASP A 118 4.43 3.86 16.52
N GLN A 119 4.38 2.68 15.89
CA GLN A 119 4.56 2.53 14.45
C GLN A 119 3.43 3.19 13.64
N VAL A 120 2.17 3.02 14.06
CA VAL A 120 1.01 3.67 13.41
C VAL A 120 1.07 5.19 13.56
N THR A 121 1.53 5.71 14.70
CA THR A 121 1.60 7.15 14.94
C THR A 121 2.79 7.84 14.30
N GLU A 122 3.81 7.10 13.87
CA GLU A 122 5.03 7.67 13.28
C GLU A 122 4.72 8.48 12.02
N GLY A 123 3.97 7.90 11.07
CA GLY A 123 3.55 8.57 9.83
C GLY A 123 2.78 9.86 10.10
N MET A 124 1.79 9.83 10.98
CA MET A 124 0.98 11.00 11.36
C MET A 124 1.83 12.12 11.95
N ARG A 125 2.78 11.78 12.82
CA ARG A 125 3.68 12.77 13.44
C ARG A 125 4.66 13.34 12.41
N HIS A 126 5.14 12.51 11.49
CA HIS A 126 6.09 12.93 10.46
C HIS A 126 5.43 13.81 9.39
N HIS A 127 4.32 13.34 8.80
CA HIS A 127 3.67 13.99 7.66
C HIS A 127 2.65 15.05 8.07
N LEU A 128 1.75 14.71 9.01
CA LEU A 128 0.66 15.59 9.42
C LEU A 128 1.03 16.51 10.59
N LYS A 129 2.25 16.38 11.12
CA LYS A 129 2.75 17.17 12.26
C LYS A 129 1.86 17.08 13.50
N PHE A 130 1.16 15.94 13.68
CA PHE A 130 0.33 15.73 14.86
C PHE A 130 1.17 15.72 16.15
N SER A 131 0.61 16.28 17.22
CA SER A 131 1.14 16.08 18.57
C SER A 131 1.05 14.60 18.96
N LYS A 132 1.85 14.18 19.93
CA LYS A 132 1.83 12.80 20.45
C LYS A 132 0.42 12.38 20.92
N SER A 133 -0.30 13.29 21.58
CA SER A 133 -1.67 13.03 22.06
C SER A 133 -2.64 12.84 20.89
N LYS A 134 -2.65 13.77 19.93
CA LYS A 134 -3.52 13.71 18.75
C LYS A 134 -3.25 12.48 17.90
N ALA A 135 -1.98 12.13 17.67
CA ALA A 135 -1.61 10.94 16.93
C ALA A 135 -2.07 9.66 17.63
N ARG A 136 -1.93 9.59 18.98
CA ARG A 136 -2.43 8.46 19.76
C ARG A 136 -3.93 8.31 19.69
N GLU A 137 -4.67 9.40 19.83
CA GLU A 137 -6.14 9.40 19.72
C GLU A 137 -6.58 8.88 18.36
N ARG A 138 -5.97 9.40 17.27
CA ARG A 138 -6.28 8.94 15.90
C ARG A 138 -5.89 7.47 15.67
N ALA A 139 -4.78 7.01 16.24
CA ALA A 139 -4.38 5.60 16.12
C ALA A 139 -5.38 4.66 16.83
N LEU A 140 -5.92 5.05 17.99
CA LEU A 140 -6.95 4.28 18.68
C LEU A 140 -8.24 4.20 17.85
N GLN A 141 -8.67 5.31 17.25
CA GLN A 141 -9.81 5.34 16.32
C GLN A 141 -9.58 4.42 15.12
N LEU A 142 -8.39 4.48 14.48
CA LEU A 142 -8.03 3.58 13.38
C LEU A 142 -8.08 2.12 13.80
N PHE A 143 -7.64 1.78 15.00
CA PHE A 143 -7.73 0.41 15.51
C PHE A 143 -9.18 -0.05 15.71
N GLU A 144 -10.10 0.86 16.08
CA GLU A 144 -11.54 0.58 16.11
C GLU A 144 -12.10 0.41 14.69
N GLU A 145 -11.76 1.31 13.76
CA GLU A 145 -12.16 1.23 12.34
C GLU A 145 -11.75 -0.11 11.70
N VAL A 146 -10.53 -0.59 11.99
CA VAL A 146 -10.04 -1.90 11.53
C VAL A 146 -10.47 -3.06 12.43
N GLN A 147 -11.41 -2.84 13.35
CA GLN A 147 -12.03 -3.86 14.20
C GLN A 147 -11.01 -4.66 15.04
N LEU A 148 -9.99 -4.02 15.57
CA LEU A 148 -9.08 -4.63 16.53
C LEU A 148 -9.73 -4.68 17.91
N PRO A 149 -9.72 -5.83 18.60
CA PRO A 149 -10.23 -5.93 19.97
C PRO A 149 -9.32 -5.16 20.92
N ASP A 150 -9.90 -4.41 21.86
CA ASP A 150 -9.16 -3.64 22.85
C ASP A 150 -8.04 -2.78 22.25
N PRO A 151 -8.38 -1.68 21.54
CA PRO A 151 -7.43 -0.78 20.88
C PRO A 151 -6.32 -0.28 21.81
N GLY A 152 -6.65 -0.03 23.08
CA GLY A 152 -5.71 0.43 24.08
C GLY A 152 -4.60 -0.59 24.38
N ARG A 153 -4.96 -1.86 24.51
CA ARG A 153 -4.01 -2.97 24.69
C ARG A 153 -3.17 -3.16 23.43
N ILE A 154 -3.79 -3.18 22.24
CA ILE A 154 -3.08 -3.34 20.95
C ILE A 154 -2.08 -2.20 20.73
N TYR A 155 -2.44 -0.98 21.10
CA TYR A 155 -1.54 0.18 21.00
C TYR A 155 -0.22 -0.05 21.77
N GLN A 156 -0.30 -0.67 22.94
CA GLN A 156 0.86 -0.95 23.82
C GLN A 156 1.57 -2.26 23.45
N ALA A 157 0.92 -3.14 22.69
CA ALA A 157 1.46 -4.45 22.34
C ALA A 157 2.60 -4.35 21.32
N TYR A 158 3.49 -5.34 21.37
CA TYR A 158 4.51 -5.59 20.35
C TYR A 158 3.96 -6.56 19.29
N PRO A 159 4.47 -6.52 18.03
CA PRO A 159 3.98 -7.38 16.96
C PRO A 159 3.97 -8.89 17.31
N HIS A 160 4.95 -9.39 18.04
CA HIS A 160 5.03 -10.81 18.45
C HIS A 160 3.90 -11.23 19.41
N GLN A 161 3.20 -10.30 20.02
CA GLN A 161 2.07 -10.57 20.95
C GLN A 161 0.72 -10.63 20.23
N LEU A 162 0.69 -10.44 18.90
CA LEU A 162 -0.51 -10.39 18.08
C LEU A 162 -0.65 -11.64 17.20
N SER A 163 -1.90 -12.05 16.95
CA SER A 163 -2.21 -13.05 15.91
C SER A 163 -1.93 -12.51 14.50
N GLY A 164 -1.85 -13.39 13.50
CA GLY A 164 -1.63 -13.00 12.10
C GLY A 164 -2.67 -11.99 11.61
N GLY A 165 -3.96 -12.26 11.83
CA GLY A 165 -5.03 -11.33 11.46
C GLY A 165 -4.99 -10.00 12.22
N GLN A 166 -4.57 -9.98 13.49
CA GLN A 166 -4.37 -8.73 14.23
C GLN A 166 -3.20 -7.91 13.67
N LYS A 167 -2.08 -8.55 13.32
CA LYS A 167 -0.95 -7.89 12.66
C LYS A 167 -1.37 -7.26 11.33
N GLN A 168 -2.15 -8.00 10.53
CA GLN A 168 -2.68 -7.51 9.25
C GLN A 168 -3.55 -6.25 9.44
N ARG A 169 -4.46 -6.27 10.44
CA ARG A 169 -5.29 -5.10 10.77
C ARG A 169 -4.47 -3.90 11.24
N VAL A 170 -3.41 -4.13 12.03
CA VAL A 170 -2.46 -3.07 12.43
C VAL A 170 -1.75 -2.49 11.20
N MET A 171 -1.34 -3.32 10.23
CA MET A 171 -0.72 -2.85 8.99
C MET A 171 -1.68 -2.02 8.13
N ILE A 172 -2.95 -2.43 8.03
CA ILE A 172 -3.98 -1.64 7.35
C ILE A 172 -4.15 -0.29 8.05
N ALA A 173 -4.27 -0.27 9.38
CA ALA A 173 -4.37 0.96 10.15
C ALA A 173 -3.13 1.87 9.96
N MET A 174 -1.93 1.27 9.92
CA MET A 174 -0.69 2.00 9.65
C MET A 174 -0.67 2.60 8.24
N ALA A 175 -1.05 1.83 7.22
CA ALA A 175 -1.12 2.32 5.85
C ALA A 175 -2.14 3.45 5.69
N MET A 176 -3.27 3.38 6.39
CA MET A 176 -4.34 4.39 6.36
C MET A 176 -4.10 5.59 7.30
N SER A 177 -3.03 5.58 8.10
CA SER A 177 -2.80 6.57 9.17
C SER A 177 -2.75 8.02 8.70
N CYS A 178 -2.25 8.25 7.49
CA CYS A 178 -2.19 9.59 6.88
C CYS A 178 -3.31 9.85 5.86
N ASN A 179 -4.30 8.98 5.76
CA ASN A 179 -5.41 9.08 4.80
C ASN A 179 -4.93 9.17 3.34
N PRO A 180 -4.19 8.18 2.83
CA PRO A 180 -3.57 8.25 1.51
C PRO A 180 -4.60 8.28 0.39
N GLY A 181 -4.31 9.02 -0.69
CA GLY A 181 -5.11 9.00 -1.91
C GLY A 181 -5.04 7.66 -2.64
N ILE A 182 -3.88 6.98 -2.56
CA ILE A 182 -3.66 5.65 -3.16
C ILE A 182 -3.16 4.66 -2.11
N LEU A 183 -3.87 3.54 -1.98
CA LEU A 183 -3.42 2.37 -1.23
C LEU A 183 -2.99 1.25 -2.20
N ILE A 184 -1.74 0.88 -2.18
CA ILE A 184 -1.21 -0.27 -2.91
C ILE A 184 -1.24 -1.47 -1.97
N ALA A 185 -2.00 -2.49 -2.30
CA ALA A 185 -2.14 -3.72 -1.51
C ALA A 185 -1.51 -4.89 -2.28
N ASP A 186 -0.31 -5.29 -1.90
CA ASP A 186 0.44 -6.37 -2.53
C ASP A 186 0.20 -7.68 -1.76
N GLU A 187 -0.67 -8.52 -2.32
CA GLU A 187 -1.10 -9.79 -1.75
C GLU A 187 -1.50 -9.69 -0.25
N PRO A 188 -2.41 -8.77 0.13
CA PRO A 188 -2.63 -8.40 1.53
C PRO A 188 -3.28 -9.52 2.37
N THR A 189 -3.73 -10.60 1.75
CA THR A 189 -4.40 -11.72 2.43
C THR A 189 -3.65 -13.05 2.30
N THR A 190 -2.48 -13.05 1.67
CA THR A 190 -1.64 -14.24 1.55
C THR A 190 -1.25 -14.76 2.95
N ALA A 191 -1.29 -16.08 3.12
CA ALA A 191 -1.05 -16.80 4.38
C ALA A 191 -2.11 -16.58 5.50
N LEU A 192 -3.31 -16.07 5.16
CA LEU A 192 -4.46 -16.05 6.06
C LEU A 192 -5.43 -17.18 5.72
N ASP A 193 -6.15 -17.68 6.75
CA ASP A 193 -7.26 -18.60 6.49
C ASP A 193 -8.42 -17.88 5.78
N VAL A 194 -9.28 -18.65 5.09
CA VAL A 194 -10.36 -18.12 4.23
C VAL A 194 -11.30 -17.18 4.99
N THR A 195 -11.60 -17.47 6.26
CA THR A 195 -12.51 -16.65 7.06
C THR A 195 -11.88 -15.29 7.40
N VAL A 196 -10.60 -15.30 7.81
CA VAL A 196 -9.86 -14.07 8.09
C VAL A 196 -9.62 -13.28 6.80
N GLN A 197 -9.31 -13.95 5.69
CA GLN A 197 -9.17 -13.33 4.37
C GLN A 197 -10.42 -12.53 4.00
N LYS A 198 -11.60 -13.15 4.05
CA LYS A 198 -12.87 -12.47 3.74
C LYS A 198 -13.09 -11.24 4.62
N ALA A 199 -12.89 -11.38 5.94
CA ALA A 199 -13.03 -10.28 6.87
C ALA A 199 -12.04 -9.12 6.60
N ILE A 200 -10.83 -9.40 6.12
CA ILE A 200 -9.85 -8.38 5.73
C ILE A 200 -10.27 -7.67 4.43
N LEU A 201 -10.81 -8.41 3.44
CA LEU A 201 -11.28 -7.81 2.18
C LEU A 201 -12.47 -6.87 2.42
N GLU A 202 -13.46 -7.31 3.21
CA GLU A 202 -14.59 -6.48 3.62
C GLU A 202 -14.14 -5.21 4.37
N LEU A 203 -13.16 -5.37 5.26
CA LEU A 203 -12.55 -4.26 5.98
C LEU A 203 -11.88 -3.27 5.03
N MET A 204 -11.08 -3.74 4.07
CA MET A 204 -10.40 -2.88 3.10
C MET A 204 -11.41 -2.11 2.23
N ALA A 205 -12.50 -2.75 1.79
CA ALA A 205 -13.56 -2.11 1.02
C ALA A 205 -14.27 -1.01 1.84
N LYS A 206 -14.54 -1.27 3.12
CA LYS A 206 -15.12 -0.30 4.05
C LYS A 206 -14.18 0.90 4.24
N VAL A 207 -12.93 0.65 4.61
CA VAL A 207 -11.92 1.69 4.86
C VAL A 207 -11.66 2.52 3.60
N LYS A 208 -11.58 1.89 2.41
CA LYS A 208 -11.50 2.59 1.12
C LYS A 208 -12.62 3.61 0.98
N THR A 209 -13.87 3.20 1.24
CA THR A 209 -15.05 4.05 1.08
C THR A 209 -15.07 5.19 2.10
N GLU A 210 -14.78 4.91 3.37
CA GLU A 210 -14.79 5.89 4.45
C GLU A 210 -13.71 6.97 4.29
N HIS A 211 -12.55 6.60 3.71
CA HIS A 211 -11.42 7.51 3.52
C HIS A 211 -11.33 8.09 2.10
N GLY A 212 -12.16 7.63 1.16
CA GLY A 212 -12.14 8.08 -0.23
C GLY A 212 -10.87 7.71 -1.01
N SER A 213 -10.14 6.68 -0.55
CA SER A 213 -8.91 6.22 -1.19
C SER A 213 -9.19 5.43 -2.48
N SER A 214 -8.23 5.42 -3.39
CA SER A 214 -8.21 4.49 -4.53
C SER A 214 -7.27 3.34 -4.22
N VAL A 215 -7.58 2.14 -4.71
CA VAL A 215 -6.81 0.94 -4.36
C VAL A 215 -6.21 0.29 -5.61
N LEU A 216 -4.91 0.04 -5.56
CA LEU A 216 -4.24 -0.87 -6.47
C LEU A 216 -4.07 -2.21 -5.75
N PHE A 217 -4.90 -3.18 -6.11
CA PHE A 217 -4.94 -4.48 -5.44
C PHE A 217 -4.23 -5.54 -6.27
N ILE A 218 -3.19 -6.13 -5.71
CA ILE A 218 -2.37 -7.16 -6.36
C ILE A 218 -2.66 -8.50 -5.71
N THR A 219 -2.96 -9.52 -6.53
CA THR A 219 -3.16 -10.89 -6.08
C THR A 219 -2.89 -11.88 -7.20
N HIS A 220 -2.70 -13.15 -6.86
CA HIS A 220 -2.72 -14.27 -7.81
C HIS A 220 -4.07 -15.00 -7.79
N ASP A 221 -5.01 -14.60 -6.93
CA ASP A 221 -6.32 -15.23 -6.76
C ASP A 221 -7.41 -14.48 -7.54
N LEU A 222 -7.90 -15.10 -8.62
CA LEU A 222 -8.97 -14.58 -9.48
C LEU A 222 -10.31 -14.48 -8.74
N GLY A 223 -10.57 -15.35 -7.77
CA GLY A 223 -11.78 -15.31 -6.95
C GLY A 223 -11.82 -14.04 -6.11
N VAL A 224 -10.72 -13.76 -5.41
CA VAL A 224 -10.57 -12.55 -4.58
C VAL A 224 -10.74 -11.29 -5.42
N ILE A 225 -10.04 -11.20 -6.57
CA ILE A 225 -10.05 -9.96 -7.36
C ILE A 225 -11.43 -9.68 -7.96
N SER A 226 -12.18 -10.72 -8.33
CA SER A 226 -13.53 -10.59 -8.89
C SER A 226 -14.56 -10.01 -7.91
N GLU A 227 -14.31 -10.16 -6.59
CA GLU A 227 -15.19 -9.63 -5.54
C GLU A 227 -14.93 -8.16 -5.23
N ILE A 228 -13.71 -7.66 -5.44
CA ILE A 228 -13.30 -6.35 -4.92
C ILE A 228 -12.88 -5.34 -5.98
N ALA A 229 -12.49 -5.79 -7.18
CA ALA A 229 -11.99 -4.89 -8.21
C ALA A 229 -13.12 -4.32 -9.08
N ASP A 230 -13.04 -3.01 -9.32
CA ASP A 230 -13.91 -2.33 -10.28
C ASP A 230 -13.43 -2.60 -11.72
N ARG A 231 -12.12 -2.88 -11.89
CA ARG A 231 -11.44 -3.18 -13.16
C ARG A 231 -10.18 -4.00 -12.91
N ILE A 232 -9.84 -4.86 -13.87
CA ILE A 232 -8.66 -5.73 -13.84
C ILE A 232 -7.80 -5.44 -15.07
#